data_f7123e3b19f54655d6053e91c1d788a5
#
_entry.id   f7123e3b19f54655d6053e91c1d788a5
#
_cell.length_a   1.000
_cell.length_b   1.000
_cell.length_c   1.000
_cell.angle_alpha   90.00
_cell.angle_beta   90.00
_cell.angle_gamma   90.00
#
_symmetry.space_group_name_H-M   'P 1'
#
loop_
_entity.id
_entity.type
_entity.pdbx_description
1 polymer ?
#
loop_
_entity_poly.entity_id
_entity_poly.type
_entity_poly.pdbx_seq_one_letter_code
_entity_poly.pdbx_strand_id
1 'polypeptide(L)'
;MQKIYYEITKTMNNLPISICPHKKSPCKICTGHWHRSLELSIVFEGKVIFFNDGVKRIRYKNEVNISNCEEIHYSIPQYKEFDEKIVGYTMHINYGFLKKMIPDIKNIYFNIDEPFLNKKITKYMMGTQVT
;
A
#
# COMPACT_ATOMS: atom_id res chain seq x y z
N MET A 1 -10.54 -5.52 -21.37
CA MET A 1 -10.15 -6.40 -20.25
C MET A 1 -8.76 -6.03 -19.81
N GLN A 2 -8.60 -5.66 -18.54
CA GLN A 2 -7.28 -5.36 -17.99
C GLN A 2 -6.49 -6.65 -17.84
N LYS A 3 -5.21 -6.60 -18.23
CA LYS A 3 -4.28 -7.69 -17.95
C LYS A 3 -3.82 -7.59 -16.49
N ILE A 4 -3.80 -8.73 -15.80
CA ILE A 4 -3.23 -8.85 -14.48
C ILE A 4 -1.80 -9.36 -14.65
N TYR A 5 -0.83 -8.73 -13.98
CA TYR A 5 0.56 -9.11 -14.11
C TYR A 5 1.25 -9.23 -12.76
N TYR A 6 2.33 -10.00 -12.75
CA TYR A 6 3.22 -10.09 -11.58
C TYR A 6 4.22 -8.94 -11.64
N GLU A 7 4.30 -8.18 -10.55
CA GLU A 7 5.24 -7.09 -10.41
C GLU A 7 6.44 -7.54 -9.59
N ILE A 8 7.64 -7.28 -10.13
CA ILE A 8 8.88 -7.50 -9.37
C ILE A 8 9.17 -6.24 -8.56
N THR A 9 9.05 -6.35 -7.24
CA THR A 9 9.40 -5.26 -6.34
C THR A 9 10.85 -5.41 -5.91
N LYS A 10 11.60 -4.30 -5.95
CA LYS A 10 13.01 -4.28 -5.57
C LYS A 10 13.20 -3.39 -4.35
N THR A 11 13.96 -3.89 -3.39
CA THR A 11 14.42 -3.09 -2.26
C THR A 11 15.82 -2.55 -2.55
N MET A 12 16.06 -1.31 -2.12
CA MET A 12 17.35 -0.66 -2.32
C MET A 12 18.33 -1.02 -1.19
N ASN A 13 19.63 -1.17 -1.54
CA ASN A 13 20.71 -1.34 -0.57
C ASN A 13 20.50 -2.49 0.41
N ASN A 14 19.94 -3.61 -0.03
CA ASN A 14 19.64 -4.78 0.82
C ASN A 14 18.72 -4.48 2.01
N LEU A 15 18.00 -3.37 1.98
CA LEU A 15 17.00 -3.05 2.99
C LEU A 15 15.78 -3.94 2.80
N PRO A 16 15.11 -4.35 3.90
CA PRO A 16 13.92 -5.19 3.80
C PRO A 16 12.69 -4.46 3.29
N ILE A 17 12.76 -3.13 3.15
CA ILE A 17 11.66 -2.29 2.71
C ILE A 17 12.08 -1.36 1.58
N SER A 18 11.11 -0.98 0.75
CA SER A 18 11.26 0.10 -0.22
C SER A 18 10.08 1.06 -0.09
N ILE A 19 10.31 2.33 -0.41
CA ILE A 19 9.29 3.38 -0.30
C ILE A 19 9.17 4.08 -1.65
N CYS A 20 7.93 4.21 -2.12
CA CYS A 20 7.59 4.92 -3.35
C CYS A 20 6.63 6.07 -3.03
N PRO A 21 7.11 7.32 -3.03
CA PRO A 21 6.22 8.45 -2.85
C PRO A 21 5.35 8.67 -4.08
N HIS A 22 4.13 9.18 -3.86
CA HIS A 22 3.17 9.46 -4.91
C HIS A 22 2.90 10.96 -5.01
N LYS A 23 3.07 11.50 -6.22
CA LYS A 23 2.70 12.86 -6.54
C LYS A 23 1.22 12.95 -6.86
N LYS A 24 0.63 14.11 -6.60
CA LYS A 24 -0.75 14.39 -6.98
C LYS A 24 -0.86 14.37 -8.50
N SER A 25 -1.71 13.49 -9.03
CA SER A 25 -1.93 13.38 -10.47
C SER A 25 -3.38 13.06 -10.78
N PRO A 26 -3.87 13.42 -11.99
CA PRO A 26 -5.20 13.02 -12.40
C PRO A 26 -5.37 11.51 -12.33
N CYS A 27 -6.61 11.11 -12.08
CA CYS A 27 -6.96 9.70 -11.95
C CYS A 27 -6.49 8.90 -13.16
N LYS A 28 -5.56 7.97 -12.91
CA LYS A 28 -5.21 6.92 -13.85
C LYS A 28 -5.53 5.60 -13.18
N ILE A 29 -6.30 4.77 -13.88
CA ILE A 29 -6.58 3.43 -13.39
C ILE A 29 -5.28 2.64 -13.45
N CYS A 30 -4.77 2.25 -12.30
CA CYS A 30 -3.62 1.37 -12.22
C CYS A 30 -4.06 -0.06 -12.61
N THR A 31 -3.31 -0.69 -13.51
CA THR A 31 -3.59 -2.07 -13.91
C THR A 31 -3.50 -3.03 -12.72
N GLY A 32 -4.44 -3.96 -12.63
CA GLY A 32 -4.40 -5.00 -11.60
C GLY A 32 -3.10 -5.80 -11.68
N HIS A 33 -2.44 -5.98 -10.54
CA HIS A 33 -1.17 -6.68 -10.44
C HIS A 33 -1.07 -7.40 -9.11
N TRP A 34 -0.05 -8.22 -8.97
CA TRP A 34 0.26 -8.90 -7.73
C TRP A 34 1.77 -9.03 -7.55
N HIS A 35 2.21 -9.15 -6.32
CA HIS A 35 3.61 -9.36 -5.95
C HIS A 35 3.67 -10.07 -4.61
N ARG A 36 4.84 -10.60 -4.26
CA ARG A 36 5.02 -11.30 -2.98
C ARG A 36 5.20 -10.36 -1.80
N SER A 37 5.78 -9.18 -2.03
CA SER A 37 5.94 -8.20 -0.95
C SER A 37 4.59 -7.79 -0.37
N LEU A 38 4.59 -7.52 0.94
CA LEU A 38 3.47 -6.89 1.61
C LEU A 38 3.49 -5.40 1.28
N GLU A 39 2.34 -4.82 0.94
CA GLU A 39 2.26 -3.42 0.56
C GLU A 39 1.38 -2.65 1.53
N LEU A 40 1.90 -1.52 1.99
CA LEU A 40 1.16 -0.56 2.82
C LEU A 40 1.15 0.78 2.10
N SER A 41 -0.03 1.32 1.83
CA SER A 41 -0.19 2.62 1.17
C SER A 41 -0.88 3.59 2.11
N ILE A 42 -0.27 4.74 2.34
CA ILE A 42 -0.86 5.80 3.16
C ILE A 42 -1.32 6.96 2.27
N VAL A 43 -2.49 7.52 2.59
CA VAL A 43 -3.07 8.68 1.92
C VAL A 43 -2.87 9.91 2.82
N PHE A 44 -2.18 10.95 2.29
CA PHE A 44 -1.96 12.20 3.01
C PHE A 44 -3.03 13.24 2.72
N GLU A 45 -3.63 13.17 1.53
CA GLU A 45 -4.59 14.16 1.06
C GLU A 45 -5.59 13.53 0.10
N GLY A 46 -6.84 13.97 0.18
CA GLY A 46 -7.88 13.50 -0.73
C GLY A 46 -8.34 12.09 -0.40
N LYS A 47 -8.62 11.33 -1.43
CA LYS A 47 -9.04 9.93 -1.28
C LYS A 47 -8.52 9.08 -2.43
N VAL A 48 -8.33 7.80 -2.14
CA VAL A 48 -7.95 6.79 -3.12
C VAL A 48 -8.88 5.58 -2.95
N ILE A 49 -9.34 5.06 -4.06
CA ILE A 49 -10.13 3.83 -4.07
C ILE A 49 -9.18 2.67 -4.32
N PHE A 50 -9.14 1.71 -3.41
CA PHE A 50 -8.32 0.51 -3.52
C PHE A 50 -9.21 -0.70 -3.75
N PHE A 51 -8.73 -1.62 -4.58
CA PHE A 51 -9.33 -2.93 -4.77
C PHE A 51 -8.31 -4.00 -4.42
N ASN A 52 -8.67 -4.87 -3.49
CA ASN A 52 -7.84 -5.96 -3.01
C ASN A 52 -8.63 -7.27 -3.16
N ASP A 53 -8.21 -8.13 -4.09
CA ASP A 53 -8.95 -9.35 -4.47
C ASP A 53 -10.44 -9.08 -4.70
N GLY A 54 -10.75 -7.98 -5.40
CA GLY A 54 -12.12 -7.57 -5.70
C GLY A 54 -12.85 -6.84 -4.58
N VAL A 55 -12.26 -6.70 -3.41
CA VAL A 55 -12.86 -5.95 -2.31
C VAL A 55 -12.49 -4.48 -2.42
N LYS A 56 -13.52 -3.64 -2.53
CA LYS A 56 -13.34 -2.18 -2.64
C LYS A 56 -13.19 -1.56 -1.27
N ARG A 57 -12.15 -0.72 -1.13
CA ARG A 57 -11.93 0.08 0.07
C ARG A 57 -11.63 1.52 -0.33
N ILE A 58 -12.30 2.47 0.30
CA ILE A 58 -12.02 3.89 0.09
C ILE A 58 -11.21 4.37 1.28
N ARG A 59 -10.01 4.91 0.99
CA ARG A 59 -9.13 5.46 2.03
C ARG A 59 -9.05 6.96 1.87
N TYR A 60 -9.22 7.64 2.99
CA TYR A 60 -9.18 9.09 3.08
C TYR A 60 -7.87 9.53 3.75
N LYS A 61 -7.73 10.83 3.93
CA LYS A 61 -6.56 11.43 4.59
C LYS A 61 -6.22 10.70 5.90
N ASN A 62 -4.95 10.36 6.05
CA ASN A 62 -4.40 9.66 7.22
C ASN A 62 -4.96 8.26 7.43
N GLU A 63 -5.35 7.61 6.34
CA GLU A 63 -5.73 6.20 6.36
C GLU A 63 -4.76 5.36 5.53
N VAL A 64 -4.60 4.11 5.91
CA VAL A 64 -3.68 3.15 5.28
C VAL A 64 -4.49 2.04 4.63
N ASN A 65 -4.06 1.64 3.43
CA ASN A 65 -4.51 0.42 2.79
C ASN A 65 -3.40 -0.62 2.82
N ILE A 66 -3.76 -1.86 3.02
CA ILE A 66 -2.84 -2.99 2.95
C ILE A 66 -3.19 -3.88 1.76
N SER A 67 -2.17 -4.26 1.00
CA SER A 67 -2.28 -5.32 -0.01
C SER A 67 -1.42 -6.48 0.47
N ASN A 68 -2.08 -7.59 0.77
CA ASN A 68 -1.41 -8.77 1.31
C ASN A 68 -0.49 -9.42 0.28
N CYS A 69 0.42 -10.27 0.77
CA CYS A 69 1.34 -11.01 -0.09
C CYS A 69 0.55 -11.79 -1.14
N GLU A 70 0.95 -11.65 -2.42
CA GLU A 70 0.34 -12.34 -3.57
C GLU A 70 -1.13 -11.97 -3.85
N GLU A 71 -1.68 -10.97 -3.18
CA GLU A 71 -3.04 -10.48 -3.42
C GLU A 71 -3.08 -9.62 -4.69
N ILE A 72 -4.07 -9.86 -5.54
CA ILE A 72 -4.28 -9.04 -6.74
C ILE A 72 -4.90 -7.72 -6.32
N HIS A 73 -4.27 -6.61 -6.69
CA HIS A 73 -4.73 -5.30 -6.28
C HIS A 73 -4.51 -4.22 -7.35
N TYR A 74 -5.26 -3.16 -7.23
CA TYR A 74 -5.08 -1.93 -7.99
C TYR A 74 -5.72 -0.76 -7.25
N SER A 75 -5.42 0.45 -7.68
CA SER A 75 -5.95 1.65 -7.05
C SER A 75 -6.38 2.70 -8.08
N ILE A 76 -7.31 3.55 -7.68
CA ILE A 76 -7.83 4.64 -8.50
C ILE A 76 -7.75 5.91 -7.66
N PRO A 77 -6.66 6.70 -7.79
CA PRO A 77 -6.55 8.01 -7.13
C PRO A 77 -7.64 8.97 -7.61
N GLN A 78 -8.17 9.76 -6.71
CA GLN A 78 -9.27 10.68 -6.99
C GLN A 78 -8.80 12.14 -6.97
N TYR A 79 -7.74 12.44 -7.73
CA TYR A 79 -7.23 13.81 -7.90
C TYR A 79 -7.62 14.35 -9.26
N LYS A 80 -7.95 15.65 -9.33
CA LYS A 80 -8.38 16.31 -10.58
C LYS A 80 -7.22 16.97 -11.31
N GLU A 81 -6.15 17.32 -10.60
CA GLU A 81 -5.04 18.09 -11.13
C GLU A 81 -3.71 17.43 -10.81
N PHE A 82 -2.71 17.72 -11.66
CA PHE A 82 -1.32 17.36 -11.38
C PHE A 82 -0.67 18.39 -10.47
N ASP A 83 0.09 17.92 -9.49
CA ASP A 83 0.90 18.76 -8.63
C ASP A 83 2.14 17.96 -8.22
N GLU A 84 3.26 18.65 -8.04
CA GLU A 84 4.50 18.04 -7.54
C GLU A 84 4.40 17.63 -6.07
N LYS A 85 3.36 18.07 -5.37
CA LYS A 85 3.13 17.73 -3.96
C LYS A 85 2.98 16.23 -3.77
N ILE A 86 3.65 15.70 -2.75
CA ILE A 86 3.52 14.31 -2.34
C ILE A 86 2.21 14.15 -1.55
N VAL A 87 1.33 13.29 -2.03
CA VAL A 87 0.00 13.06 -1.45
C VAL A 87 -0.14 11.71 -0.75
N GLY A 88 0.92 10.95 -0.70
CA GLY A 88 0.99 9.65 -0.03
C GLY A 88 2.26 8.92 -0.40
N TYR A 89 2.43 7.74 0.16
CA TYR A 89 3.50 6.84 -0.28
C TYR A 89 3.08 5.39 -0.12
N THR A 90 3.75 4.52 -0.84
CA THR A 90 3.59 3.08 -0.75
C THR A 90 4.88 2.48 -0.21
N MET A 91 4.75 1.61 0.79
CA MET A 91 5.85 0.84 1.35
C MET A 91 5.69 -0.62 0.96
N HIS A 92 6.74 -1.20 0.39
CA HIS A 92 6.81 -2.64 0.14
C HIS A 92 7.74 -3.28 1.16
N ILE A 93 7.29 -4.36 1.81
CA ILE A 93 8.09 -5.13 2.74
C ILE A 93 8.45 -6.44 2.06
N ASN A 94 9.76 -6.72 1.97
CA ASN A 94 10.27 -7.89 1.28
C ASN A 94 9.72 -9.19 1.87
N TYR A 95 9.28 -10.09 1.01
CA TYR A 95 8.69 -11.37 1.43
C TYR A 95 9.69 -12.25 2.19
N GLY A 96 10.93 -12.31 1.73
CA GLY A 96 11.97 -13.09 2.41
C GLY A 96 12.23 -12.61 3.83
N PHE A 97 12.23 -11.29 4.04
CA PHE A 97 12.33 -10.70 5.37
C PHE A 97 11.12 -11.07 6.23
N LEU A 98 9.90 -10.93 5.69
CA LEU A 98 8.68 -11.30 6.41
C LEU A 98 8.69 -12.77 6.81
N LYS A 99 9.16 -13.65 5.93
CA LYS A 99 9.23 -15.08 6.20
C LYS A 99 10.21 -15.41 7.32
N LYS A 100 11.31 -14.66 7.44
CA LYS A 100 12.25 -14.82 8.56
C LYS A 100 11.63 -14.39 9.88
N MET A 101 10.86 -13.29 9.88
CA MET A 101 10.23 -12.75 11.08
C MET A 101 8.97 -13.53 11.46
N ILE A 102 8.24 -13.98 10.47
CA ILE A 102 6.96 -14.71 10.62
C ILE A 102 7.01 -15.92 9.70
N PRO A 103 7.54 -17.07 10.15
CA PRO A 103 7.71 -18.24 9.27
C PRO A 103 6.43 -18.72 8.59
N ASP A 104 5.27 -18.47 9.18
CA ASP A 104 3.96 -18.86 8.64
C ASP A 104 3.28 -17.76 7.83
N ILE A 105 4.04 -16.78 7.34
CA ILE A 105 3.51 -15.59 6.65
C ILE A 105 2.56 -15.92 5.49
N LYS A 106 2.80 -17.01 4.77
CA LYS A 106 1.96 -17.40 3.64
C LYS A 106 0.52 -17.75 4.04
N ASN A 107 0.29 -18.09 5.31
CA ASN A 107 -1.01 -18.44 5.86
C ASN A 107 -1.65 -17.29 6.64
N ILE A 108 -1.01 -16.11 6.65
CA ILE A 108 -1.48 -14.96 7.40
C ILE A 108 -2.08 -13.95 6.45
N TYR A 109 -3.29 -13.50 6.78
CA TYR A 109 -3.97 -12.41 6.09
C TYR A 109 -4.10 -11.23 7.06
N PHE A 110 -3.53 -10.09 6.69
CA PHE A 110 -3.63 -8.87 7.48
C PHE A 110 -4.88 -8.10 7.11
N ASN A 111 -5.66 -7.69 8.10
CA ASN A 111 -6.82 -6.84 7.91
C ASN A 111 -6.72 -5.66 8.89
N ILE A 112 -6.71 -4.45 8.34
CA ILE A 112 -6.58 -3.21 9.10
C ILE A 112 -7.78 -2.29 8.90
N ASP A 113 -8.93 -2.83 8.55
CA ASP A 113 -10.15 -2.05 8.31
C ASP A 113 -10.76 -1.50 9.60
N GLU A 114 -10.44 -2.09 10.77
CA GLU A 114 -10.86 -1.56 12.04
C GLU A 114 -10.24 -0.17 12.25
N PRO A 115 -11.06 0.90 12.48
CA PRO A 115 -10.56 2.28 12.50
C PRO A 115 -9.44 2.58 13.50
N PHE A 116 -9.51 2.01 14.68
CA PHE A 116 -8.48 2.21 15.71
C PHE A 116 -7.14 1.62 15.27
N LEU A 117 -7.17 0.41 14.72
CA LEU A 117 -5.97 -0.26 14.23
C LEU A 117 -5.38 0.49 13.03
N ASN A 118 -6.21 0.92 12.09
CA ASN A 118 -5.79 1.69 10.94
C ASN A 118 -5.10 2.98 11.37
N LYS A 119 -5.68 3.70 12.31
CA LYS A 119 -5.12 4.93 12.87
C LYS A 119 -3.77 4.69 13.54
N LYS A 120 -3.62 3.60 14.26
CA LYS A 120 -2.36 3.23 14.92
C LYS A 120 -1.25 2.97 13.90
N ILE A 121 -1.54 2.23 12.83
CA ILE A 121 -0.58 1.95 11.76
C ILE A 121 -0.22 3.24 11.04
N THR A 122 -1.20 4.11 10.78
CA THR A 122 -0.98 5.42 10.17
C THR A 122 0.08 6.22 10.95
N LYS A 123 -0.01 6.24 12.27
CA LYS A 123 0.97 6.96 13.11
C LYS A 123 2.38 6.44 12.90
N TYR A 124 2.56 5.13 12.84
CA TYR A 124 3.88 4.55 12.57
C TYR A 124 4.40 4.93 11.19
N MET A 125 3.55 4.85 10.18
CA MET A 125 3.96 5.19 8.81
C MET A 125 4.30 6.67 8.64
N MET A 126 3.64 7.56 9.38
CA MET A 126 3.93 8.99 9.34
C MET A 126 5.18 9.38 10.14
N GLY A 127 5.82 8.42 10.82
CA GLY A 127 7.00 8.70 11.62
C GLY A 127 6.70 9.49 12.88
N THR A 128 5.44 9.57 13.30
CA THR A 128 5.09 10.25 14.54
C THR A 128 5.60 9.44 15.72
N GLN A 129 6.50 10.01 16.49
CA GLN A 129 6.96 9.34 17.70
C GLN A 129 5.79 9.17 18.65
N VAL A 130 5.51 7.91 18.97
CA VAL A 130 4.56 7.58 20.04
C VAL A 130 5.38 7.61 21.32
N THR A 131 5.37 8.74 21.97
CA THR A 131 5.88 8.82 23.35
C THR A 131 4.85 8.26 24.30
#